data_a1cbf26d44ae500203e04d4c1757a888
#
_entry.id   a1cbf26d44ae500203e04d4c1757a888
#
_cell.length_a   1.000
_cell.length_b   1.000
_cell.length_c   1.000
_cell.angle_alpha   90.00
_cell.angle_beta   90.00
_cell.angle_gamma   90.00
#
_symmetry.space_group_name_H-M   'P 1'
#
loop_
_entity.id
_entity.type
_entity.pdbx_description
1 polymer ?
#
loop_
_entity_poly.entity_id
_entity_poly.type
_entity_poly.pdbx_seq_one_letter_code
_entity_poly.pdbx_strand_id
1 'polypeptide(L)'
;MNVVVIGAGAVGLGVGCGLATQGVGLRIIANREEQRRALLKEGISRSGLFGDLHAPPGSFDVSTSIDSLATERADVWLVCVKATESERLAQTLGAVWQKLDHSPAVVLCQNGWGNAETFSRFLPSDRVFNARVITGFERTGETRVRITVHADAIHIGSLYGAKTEELRGLSDAIQAGGVPCALSEAIEKDLWAKVLYNSLLNPLGALVGVPYGALGERKETRAIMESIAEETFRVMHVAGYSSHWDSPSEYLDTFYEQLLPPTAEHQSSML
;
A
#
# COMPACT_ATOMS: atom_id res chain seq x y z
N MET A 1 4.88 14.61 -14.82
CA MET A 1 5.07 13.25 -14.29
C MET A 1 3.92 12.37 -14.77
N ASN A 2 4.23 11.20 -15.30
CA ASN A 2 3.26 10.21 -15.76
C ASN A 2 3.27 9.01 -14.82
N VAL A 3 2.11 8.66 -14.25
CA VAL A 3 1.95 7.58 -13.28
C VAL A 3 0.98 6.54 -13.84
N VAL A 4 1.36 5.29 -13.75
CA VAL A 4 0.45 4.16 -14.03
C VAL A 4 0.11 3.46 -12.74
N VAL A 5 -1.16 3.47 -12.35
CA VAL A 5 -1.70 2.69 -11.24
C VAL A 5 -2.09 1.30 -11.75
N ILE A 6 -1.40 0.28 -11.29
CA ILE A 6 -1.66 -1.12 -11.66
C ILE A 6 -2.53 -1.76 -10.58
N GLY A 7 -3.81 -1.89 -10.87
CA GLY A 7 -4.82 -2.41 -9.97
C GLY A 7 -5.84 -1.36 -9.51
N ALA A 8 -7.05 -1.41 -10.05
CA ALA A 8 -8.17 -0.52 -9.70
C ALA A 8 -8.94 -1.04 -8.45
N GLY A 9 -8.20 -1.47 -7.42
CA GLY A 9 -8.71 -1.80 -6.10
C GLY A 9 -8.91 -0.57 -5.21
N ALA A 10 -9.19 -0.79 -3.92
CA ALA A 10 -9.45 0.30 -2.98
C ALA A 10 -8.26 1.28 -2.88
N VAL A 11 -7.03 0.78 -2.71
CA VAL A 11 -5.82 1.63 -2.64
C VAL A 11 -5.58 2.35 -3.97
N GLY A 12 -5.63 1.61 -5.10
CA GLY A 12 -5.38 2.19 -6.43
C GLY A 12 -6.38 3.28 -6.81
N LEU A 13 -7.68 3.07 -6.53
CA LEU A 13 -8.70 4.10 -6.75
C LEU A 13 -8.54 5.28 -5.79
N GLY A 14 -8.24 5.01 -4.51
CA GLY A 14 -8.12 6.05 -3.49
C GLY A 14 -6.95 7.00 -3.74
N VAL A 15 -5.78 6.47 -4.07
CA VAL A 15 -4.59 7.25 -4.44
C VAL A 15 -4.76 7.84 -5.83
N GLY A 16 -5.24 7.06 -6.81
CA GLY A 16 -5.45 7.49 -8.18
C GLY A 16 -6.43 8.66 -8.29
N CYS A 17 -7.50 8.68 -7.49
CA CYS A 17 -8.44 9.81 -7.42
C CYS A 17 -7.71 11.12 -7.06
N GLY A 18 -6.83 11.08 -6.05
CA GLY A 18 -6.02 12.23 -5.66
C GLY A 18 -5.07 12.66 -6.77
N LEU A 19 -4.30 11.73 -7.34
CA LEU A 19 -3.35 12.03 -8.41
C LEU A 19 -4.01 12.66 -9.64
N ALA A 20 -5.18 12.17 -10.05
CA ALA A 20 -5.92 12.70 -11.19
C ALA A 20 -6.32 14.17 -11.01
N THR A 21 -6.58 14.62 -9.77
CA THR A 21 -6.95 16.01 -9.46
C THR A 21 -5.74 16.94 -9.37
N GLN A 22 -4.52 16.43 -9.36
CA GLN A 22 -3.28 17.21 -9.29
C GLN A 22 -2.59 17.40 -10.65
N GLY A 23 -3.28 17.10 -11.75
CA GLY A 23 -2.72 17.27 -13.10
C GLY A 23 -1.58 16.29 -13.43
N VAL A 24 -1.49 15.18 -12.71
CA VAL A 24 -0.60 14.07 -13.03
C VAL A 24 -1.15 13.35 -14.27
N GLY A 25 -0.30 13.05 -15.25
CA GLY A 25 -0.67 12.17 -16.35
C GLY A 25 -0.93 10.78 -15.80
N LEU A 26 -2.20 10.47 -15.49
CA LEU A 26 -2.59 9.26 -14.81
C LEU A 26 -3.20 8.24 -15.77
N ARG A 27 -2.73 7.00 -15.68
CA ARG A 27 -3.40 5.83 -16.25
C ARG A 27 -3.69 4.80 -15.17
N ILE A 28 -4.83 4.11 -15.27
CA ILE A 28 -5.23 3.02 -14.39
C ILE A 28 -5.34 1.73 -15.21
N ILE A 29 -4.67 0.68 -14.75
CA ILE A 29 -4.83 -0.67 -15.28
C ILE A 29 -5.86 -1.39 -14.41
N ALA A 30 -7.06 -1.55 -14.93
CA ALA A 30 -8.14 -2.32 -14.32
C ALA A 30 -8.08 -3.79 -14.81
N ASN A 31 -8.51 -4.73 -13.98
CA ASN A 31 -8.50 -6.16 -14.35
C ASN A 31 -9.78 -6.62 -15.06
N ARG A 32 -10.82 -5.76 -15.14
CA ARG A 32 -12.13 -6.09 -15.73
C ARG A 32 -12.61 -4.98 -16.65
N GLU A 33 -13.11 -5.38 -17.80
CA GLU A 33 -13.66 -4.45 -18.79
C GLU A 33 -14.89 -3.69 -18.27
N GLU A 34 -15.69 -4.31 -17.42
CA GLU A 34 -16.84 -3.68 -16.78
C GLU A 34 -16.39 -2.48 -15.90
N GLN A 35 -15.37 -2.68 -15.06
CA GLN A 35 -14.81 -1.61 -14.24
C GLN A 35 -14.18 -0.51 -15.10
N ARG A 36 -13.47 -0.88 -16.17
CA ARG A 36 -12.93 0.10 -17.12
C ARG A 36 -14.04 0.99 -17.69
N ARG A 37 -15.14 0.40 -18.15
CA ARG A 37 -16.29 1.17 -18.68
C ARG A 37 -16.91 2.08 -17.64
N ALA A 38 -17.07 1.59 -16.39
CA ALA A 38 -17.59 2.38 -15.29
C ALA A 38 -16.68 3.60 -15.00
N LEU A 39 -15.37 3.39 -14.91
CA LEU A 39 -14.38 4.46 -14.67
C LEU A 39 -14.38 5.51 -15.79
N LEU A 40 -14.45 5.10 -17.05
CA LEU A 40 -14.53 6.02 -18.19
C LEU A 40 -15.85 6.82 -18.22
N LYS A 41 -16.93 6.28 -17.67
CA LYS A 41 -18.25 6.92 -17.65
C LYS A 41 -18.46 7.81 -16.44
N GLU A 42 -18.02 7.38 -15.25
CA GLU A 42 -18.37 7.99 -13.98
C GLU A 42 -17.19 8.73 -13.32
N GLY A 43 -15.95 8.47 -13.77
CA GLY A 43 -14.76 8.94 -13.06
C GLY A 43 -14.49 8.15 -11.79
N ILE A 44 -13.74 8.73 -10.85
CA ILE A 44 -13.46 8.14 -9.54
C ILE A 44 -13.97 9.06 -8.45
N SER A 45 -14.71 8.53 -7.48
CA SER A 45 -15.14 9.27 -6.29
C SER A 45 -14.49 8.69 -5.04
N ARG A 46 -13.87 9.57 -4.25
CA ARG A 46 -13.30 9.25 -2.95
C ARG A 46 -14.00 10.07 -1.87
N SER A 47 -14.37 9.44 -0.77
CA SER A 47 -15.03 10.07 0.39
C SER A 47 -14.36 9.67 1.70
N GLY A 48 -14.80 10.19 2.82
CA GLY A 48 -14.40 9.80 4.17
C GLY A 48 -13.51 10.81 4.86
N LEU A 49 -12.51 10.35 5.64
CA LEU A 49 -11.76 11.16 6.59
C LEU A 49 -11.13 12.44 6.03
N PHE A 50 -10.73 12.43 4.76
CA PHE A 50 -10.09 13.60 4.11
C PHE A 50 -11.05 14.37 3.20
N GLY A 51 -12.36 14.23 3.44
CA GLY A 51 -13.39 14.87 2.64
C GLY A 51 -13.68 14.16 1.32
N ASP A 52 -14.62 14.74 0.58
CA ASP A 52 -15.05 14.20 -0.70
C ASP A 52 -14.20 14.76 -1.84
N LEU A 53 -13.79 13.88 -2.75
CA LEU A 53 -13.01 14.22 -3.92
C LEU A 53 -13.57 13.46 -5.13
N HIS A 54 -13.60 14.12 -6.28
CA HIS A 54 -14.04 13.52 -7.53
C HIS A 54 -13.05 13.83 -8.67
N ALA A 55 -12.53 12.78 -9.28
CA ALA A 55 -11.78 12.86 -10.52
C ALA A 55 -12.74 12.56 -11.68
N PRO A 56 -13.09 13.56 -12.51
CA PRO A 56 -14.10 13.38 -13.56
C PRO A 56 -13.59 12.46 -14.69
N PRO A 57 -14.48 11.89 -15.50
CA PRO A 57 -14.11 11.22 -16.74
C PRO A 57 -13.22 12.13 -17.61
N GLY A 58 -12.17 11.54 -18.20
CA GLY A 58 -11.22 12.27 -19.04
C GLY A 58 -10.07 12.95 -18.28
N SER A 59 -10.08 12.97 -16.95
CA SER A 59 -8.91 13.42 -16.16
C SER A 59 -7.85 12.32 -15.99
N PHE A 60 -8.10 11.12 -16.46
CA PHE A 60 -7.19 9.97 -16.46
C PHE A 60 -7.58 8.99 -17.57
N ASP A 61 -6.63 8.14 -17.95
CA ASP A 61 -6.85 7.03 -18.88
C ASP A 61 -7.10 5.71 -18.14
N VAL A 62 -7.80 4.78 -18.78
CA VAL A 62 -8.05 3.43 -18.25
C VAL A 62 -7.80 2.37 -19.30
N SER A 63 -6.99 1.36 -18.97
CA SER A 63 -6.75 0.17 -19.79
C SER A 63 -7.01 -1.11 -18.99
N THR A 64 -7.24 -2.21 -19.67
CA THR A 64 -7.24 -3.56 -19.09
C THR A 64 -6.01 -4.37 -19.49
N SER A 65 -5.16 -3.83 -20.36
CA SER A 65 -3.96 -4.50 -20.85
C SER A 65 -2.70 -3.91 -20.21
N ILE A 66 -1.89 -4.77 -19.58
CA ILE A 66 -0.55 -4.43 -19.11
C ILE A 66 0.42 -4.27 -20.29
N ASP A 67 0.20 -4.94 -21.40
CA ASP A 67 1.06 -4.83 -22.59
C ASP A 67 1.08 -3.42 -23.18
N SER A 68 0.06 -2.61 -22.92
CA SER A 68 0.03 -1.20 -23.33
C SER A 68 1.19 -0.38 -22.70
N LEU A 69 1.72 -0.82 -21.57
CA LEU A 69 2.86 -0.18 -20.91
C LEU A 69 4.14 -0.22 -21.75
N ALA A 70 4.26 -1.17 -22.67
CA ALA A 70 5.45 -1.28 -23.55
C ALA A 70 5.57 -0.14 -24.57
N THR A 71 4.49 0.57 -24.86
CA THR A 71 4.43 1.65 -25.86
C THR A 71 4.25 3.04 -25.25
N GLU A 72 4.19 3.12 -23.93
CA GLU A 72 3.88 4.35 -23.22
C GLU A 72 4.96 4.72 -22.23
N ARG A 73 5.28 6.00 -22.19
CA ARG A 73 6.28 6.52 -21.26
C ARG A 73 5.62 6.82 -19.91
N ALA A 74 6.01 6.06 -18.89
CA ALA A 74 5.64 6.29 -17.50
C ALA A 74 6.90 6.58 -16.66
N ASP A 75 6.77 7.51 -15.72
CA ASP A 75 7.82 7.78 -14.74
C ASP A 75 7.71 6.81 -13.56
N VAL A 76 6.47 6.42 -13.21
CA VAL A 76 6.19 5.55 -12.06
C VAL A 76 5.11 4.52 -12.39
N TRP A 77 5.35 3.26 -11.99
CA TRP A 77 4.36 2.20 -11.88
C TRP A 77 3.98 2.01 -10.40
N LEU A 78 2.76 2.38 -10.02
CA LEU A 78 2.23 2.23 -8.68
C LEU A 78 1.43 0.92 -8.57
N VAL A 79 1.99 -0.09 -7.92
CA VAL A 79 1.43 -1.44 -7.85
C VAL A 79 0.46 -1.55 -6.68
N CYS A 80 -0.83 -1.69 -6.99
CA CYS A 80 -1.93 -1.73 -6.03
C CYS A 80 -2.77 -3.02 -6.13
N VAL A 81 -2.24 -4.08 -6.74
CA VAL A 81 -2.88 -5.39 -6.76
C VAL A 81 -2.71 -6.12 -5.41
N LYS A 82 -3.51 -7.15 -5.15
CA LYS A 82 -3.32 -8.00 -3.97
C LYS A 82 -1.97 -8.75 -4.05
N ALA A 83 -1.34 -9.00 -2.90
CA ALA A 83 -0.06 -9.70 -2.83
C ALA A 83 -0.09 -11.11 -3.47
N THR A 84 -1.24 -11.77 -3.49
CA THR A 84 -1.45 -13.04 -4.20
C THR A 84 -1.19 -12.99 -5.70
N GLU A 85 -1.22 -11.78 -6.29
CA GLU A 85 -0.95 -11.55 -7.72
C GLU A 85 0.51 -11.14 -8.00
N SER A 86 1.34 -10.94 -6.96
CA SER A 86 2.69 -10.38 -7.08
C SER A 86 3.57 -11.14 -8.04
N GLU A 87 3.64 -12.47 -7.93
CA GLU A 87 4.51 -13.29 -8.76
C GLU A 87 4.14 -13.18 -10.26
N ARG A 88 2.86 -13.37 -10.56
CA ARG A 88 2.35 -13.29 -11.94
C ARG A 88 2.56 -11.90 -12.54
N LEU A 89 2.28 -10.85 -11.73
CA LEU A 89 2.45 -9.47 -12.18
C LEU A 89 3.92 -9.13 -12.40
N ALA A 90 4.81 -9.52 -11.49
CA ALA A 90 6.24 -9.28 -11.58
C ALA A 90 6.84 -9.90 -12.85
N GLN A 91 6.47 -11.15 -13.18
CA GLN A 91 6.87 -11.81 -14.44
C GLN A 91 6.37 -11.02 -15.67
N THR A 92 5.11 -10.61 -15.66
CA THR A 92 4.53 -9.84 -16.76
C THR A 92 5.22 -8.49 -16.93
N LEU A 93 5.46 -7.76 -15.84
CA LEU A 93 6.16 -6.48 -15.88
C LEU A 93 7.61 -6.64 -16.30
N GLY A 94 8.29 -7.73 -15.92
CA GLY A 94 9.63 -8.05 -16.39
C GLY A 94 9.68 -8.22 -17.91
N ALA A 95 8.69 -8.89 -18.50
CA ALA A 95 8.60 -9.04 -19.96
C ALA A 95 8.29 -7.72 -20.69
N VAL A 96 7.50 -6.84 -20.08
CA VAL A 96 7.25 -5.48 -20.57
C VAL A 96 8.53 -4.64 -20.47
N TRP A 97 9.22 -4.71 -19.32
CA TRP A 97 10.44 -3.96 -19.04
C TRP A 97 11.51 -4.11 -20.12
N GLN A 98 11.70 -5.32 -20.65
CA GLN A 98 12.68 -5.60 -21.70
C GLN A 98 12.39 -4.88 -23.04
N LYS A 99 11.20 -4.31 -23.18
CA LYS A 99 10.75 -3.59 -24.39
C LYS A 99 10.80 -2.06 -24.19
N LEU A 100 11.10 -1.58 -22.97
CA LEU A 100 11.14 -0.16 -22.69
C LEU A 100 12.46 0.49 -23.10
N ASP A 101 12.38 1.74 -23.51
CA ASP A 101 13.53 2.64 -23.73
C ASP A 101 13.82 3.55 -22.53
N HIS A 102 13.08 3.36 -21.44
CA HIS A 102 13.17 4.13 -20.18
C HIS A 102 13.01 3.19 -18.97
N SER A 103 13.21 3.70 -17.77
CA SER A 103 13.25 2.89 -16.54
C SER A 103 12.32 3.50 -15.48
N PRO A 104 11.02 3.18 -15.48
CA PRO A 104 10.08 3.69 -14.47
C PRO A 104 10.46 3.23 -13.06
N ALA A 105 10.16 4.02 -12.05
CA ALA A 105 10.17 3.55 -10.66
C ALA A 105 8.95 2.65 -10.42
N VAL A 106 9.15 1.52 -9.72
CA VAL A 106 8.09 0.56 -9.40
C VAL A 106 7.80 0.64 -7.91
N VAL A 107 6.69 1.27 -7.53
CA VAL A 107 6.32 1.49 -6.12
C VAL A 107 5.26 0.49 -5.70
N LEU A 108 5.58 -0.36 -4.74
CA LEU A 108 4.75 -1.46 -4.26
C LEU A 108 3.89 -0.99 -3.08
N CYS A 109 2.57 -0.88 -3.27
CA CYS A 109 1.60 -0.50 -2.22
C CYS A 109 0.98 -1.70 -1.49
N GLN A 110 1.46 -2.91 -1.74
CA GLN A 110 0.92 -4.15 -1.21
C GLN A 110 1.28 -4.33 0.26
N ASN A 111 0.38 -4.98 1.00
CA ASN A 111 0.64 -5.36 2.38
C ASN A 111 1.58 -6.57 2.47
N GLY A 112 2.26 -6.71 3.61
CA GLY A 112 3.12 -7.83 3.93
C GLY A 112 4.57 -7.63 3.51
N TRP A 113 5.39 -8.60 3.85
CA TRP A 113 6.82 -8.69 3.51
C TRP A 113 7.01 -9.60 2.29
N GLY A 114 8.14 -9.50 1.58
CA GLY A 114 8.50 -10.38 0.46
C GLY A 114 8.06 -9.90 -0.92
N ASN A 115 7.25 -8.83 -1.01
CA ASN A 115 6.82 -8.32 -2.32
C ASN A 115 8.00 -7.74 -3.11
N ALA A 116 8.88 -6.96 -2.47
CA ALA A 116 10.03 -6.36 -3.14
C ALA A 116 10.97 -7.43 -3.70
N GLU A 117 11.24 -8.48 -2.94
CA GLU A 117 12.05 -9.62 -3.35
C GLU A 117 11.42 -10.34 -4.55
N THR A 118 10.09 -10.47 -4.56
CA THR A 118 9.36 -11.07 -5.68
C THR A 118 9.55 -10.27 -6.96
N PHE A 119 9.36 -8.94 -6.89
CA PHE A 119 9.51 -8.07 -8.05
C PHE A 119 10.96 -7.97 -8.51
N SER A 120 11.93 -7.93 -7.60
CA SER A 120 13.35 -7.82 -7.91
C SER A 120 13.96 -9.04 -8.62
N ARG A 121 13.25 -10.16 -8.67
CA ARG A 121 13.63 -11.30 -9.51
C ARG A 121 13.45 -11.02 -11.00
N PHE A 122 12.62 -10.07 -11.36
CA PHE A 122 12.23 -9.77 -12.75
C PHE A 122 12.52 -8.33 -13.17
N LEU A 123 12.73 -7.43 -12.23
CA LEU A 123 12.99 -6.02 -12.43
C LEU A 123 14.29 -5.60 -11.73
N PRO A 124 14.99 -4.56 -12.19
CA PRO A 124 16.17 -4.03 -11.48
C PRO A 124 15.78 -3.62 -10.05
N SER A 125 16.54 -4.09 -9.07
CA SER A 125 16.23 -3.85 -7.65
C SER A 125 16.30 -2.38 -7.26
N ASP A 126 17.17 -1.60 -7.90
CA ASP A 126 17.29 -0.15 -7.72
C ASP A 126 16.12 0.64 -8.30
N ARG A 127 15.20 -0.03 -9.01
CA ARG A 127 13.94 0.55 -9.50
C ARG A 127 12.70 0.08 -8.71
N VAL A 128 12.88 -0.80 -7.70
CA VAL A 128 11.81 -1.33 -6.86
C VAL A 128 11.79 -0.59 -5.52
N PHE A 129 10.67 0.04 -5.22
CA PHE A 129 10.42 0.79 -4.00
C PHE A 129 9.20 0.22 -3.28
N ASN A 130 9.12 0.42 -1.98
CA ASN A 130 7.99 0.03 -1.14
C ASN A 130 7.22 1.25 -0.66
N ALA A 131 5.90 1.13 -0.60
CA ALA A 131 5.04 2.07 0.07
C ALA A 131 4.37 1.40 1.27
N ARG A 132 4.66 1.89 2.49
CA ARG A 132 3.91 1.51 3.69
C ARG A 132 2.61 2.30 3.72
N VAL A 133 1.49 1.64 3.44
CA VAL A 133 0.15 2.25 3.45
C VAL A 133 -0.61 1.80 4.68
N ILE A 134 -0.83 2.69 5.66
CA ILE A 134 -1.66 2.46 6.86
C ILE A 134 -2.89 3.38 6.88
N THR A 135 -3.33 3.75 5.71
CA THR A 135 -4.63 4.36 5.44
C THR A 135 -5.60 3.25 5.03
N GLY A 136 -6.73 3.14 5.68
CA GLY A 136 -7.79 2.20 5.33
C GLY A 136 -8.61 2.75 4.16
N PHE A 137 -8.52 2.07 3.05
CA PHE A 137 -9.33 2.32 1.86
C PHE A 137 -10.36 1.20 1.71
N GLU A 138 -11.63 1.54 1.71
CA GLU A 138 -12.75 0.63 1.50
C GLU A 138 -13.38 0.90 0.13
N ARG A 139 -13.46 -0.13 -0.72
CA ARG A 139 -14.15 -0.02 -1.99
C ARG A 139 -15.66 -0.15 -1.80
N THR A 140 -16.43 0.90 -2.10
CA THR A 140 -17.88 0.96 -1.96
C THR A 140 -18.63 0.81 -3.28
N GLY A 141 -17.90 0.64 -4.38
CA GLY A 141 -18.45 0.44 -5.72
C GLY A 141 -17.34 0.25 -6.77
N GLU A 142 -17.71 0.15 -8.04
CA GLU A 142 -16.72 -0.04 -9.13
C GLU A 142 -15.81 1.19 -9.32
N THR A 143 -16.32 2.37 -8.99
CA THR A 143 -15.64 3.66 -9.18
C THR A 143 -15.51 4.46 -7.88
N ARG A 144 -15.93 3.87 -6.75
CA ARG A 144 -16.07 4.58 -5.48
C ARG A 144 -15.23 3.93 -4.38
N VAL A 145 -14.57 4.78 -3.61
CA VAL A 145 -13.76 4.37 -2.47
C VAL A 145 -13.99 5.32 -1.30
N ARG A 146 -13.95 4.78 -0.07
CA ARG A 146 -14.01 5.55 1.17
C ARG A 146 -12.71 5.40 1.93
N ILE A 147 -12.20 6.49 2.51
CA ILE A 147 -11.14 6.43 3.51
C ILE A 147 -11.78 6.30 4.88
N THR A 148 -11.57 5.15 5.53
CA THR A 148 -12.22 4.80 6.80
C THR A 148 -11.33 5.08 8.00
N VAL A 149 -10.00 4.99 7.81
CA VAL A 149 -9.00 5.20 8.86
C VAL A 149 -7.70 5.73 8.27
N HIS A 150 -6.97 6.46 9.10
CA HIS A 150 -5.62 6.92 8.80
C HIS A 150 -4.81 6.94 10.09
N ALA A 151 -3.79 6.12 10.18
CA ALA A 151 -2.94 6.06 11.35
C ALA A 151 -1.66 6.89 11.18
N ASP A 152 -1.13 6.98 9.94
CA ASP A 152 0.06 7.75 9.62
C ASP A 152 0.20 7.93 8.10
N ALA A 153 1.10 8.83 7.66
CA ALA A 153 1.38 9.07 6.25
C ALA A 153 1.78 7.80 5.49
N ILE A 154 1.51 7.79 4.18
CA ILE A 154 2.12 6.79 3.29
C ILE A 154 3.62 7.07 3.26
N HIS A 155 4.44 6.10 3.65
CA HIS A 155 5.89 6.20 3.57
C HIS A 155 6.40 5.46 2.33
N ILE A 156 7.20 6.13 1.49
CA ILE A 156 7.78 5.53 0.29
C ILE A 156 9.30 5.46 0.47
N GLY A 157 9.90 4.28 0.28
CA GLY A 157 11.34 4.07 0.45
C GLY A 157 11.87 2.87 -0.31
N SER A 158 13.18 2.65 -0.29
CA SER A 158 13.86 1.55 -0.96
C SER A 158 14.48 0.59 0.06
N LEU A 159 14.21 -0.72 -0.11
CA LEU A 159 14.93 -1.79 0.61
C LEU A 159 16.32 -2.06 0.02
N TYR A 160 16.62 -1.53 -1.16
CA TYR A 160 17.85 -1.80 -1.91
C TYR A 160 18.78 -0.59 -2.01
N GLY A 161 18.55 0.44 -1.21
CA GLY A 161 19.40 1.63 -1.15
C GLY A 161 19.28 2.56 -2.37
N ALA A 162 18.23 2.43 -3.18
CA ALA A 162 17.94 3.36 -4.25
C ALA A 162 17.57 4.75 -3.70
N LYS A 163 17.94 5.80 -4.41
CA LYS A 163 17.65 7.17 -4.01
C LYS A 163 16.15 7.46 -4.12
N THR A 164 15.51 7.73 -2.99
CA THR A 164 14.07 8.02 -2.91
C THR A 164 13.71 9.41 -3.44
N GLU A 165 14.68 10.31 -3.56
CA GLU A 165 14.45 11.70 -3.99
C GLU A 165 13.77 11.80 -5.36
N GLU A 166 14.00 10.86 -6.27
CA GLU A 166 13.32 10.80 -7.57
C GLU A 166 11.79 10.62 -7.44
N LEU A 167 11.30 10.12 -6.30
CA LEU A 167 9.88 9.93 -5.99
C LEU A 167 9.26 11.11 -5.25
N ARG A 168 10.00 12.20 -5.01
CA ARG A 168 9.47 13.39 -4.33
C ARG A 168 8.25 13.94 -5.04
N GLY A 169 8.29 14.07 -6.36
CA GLY A 169 7.13 14.52 -7.14
C GLY A 169 5.90 13.63 -6.98
N LEU A 170 6.08 12.30 -6.83
CA LEU A 170 4.98 11.38 -6.54
C LEU A 170 4.44 11.59 -5.11
N SER A 171 5.34 11.67 -4.12
CA SER A 171 4.98 11.89 -2.72
C SER A 171 4.18 13.20 -2.56
N ASP A 172 4.68 14.29 -3.15
CA ASP A 172 4.02 15.60 -3.11
C ASP A 172 2.66 15.57 -3.79
N ALA A 173 2.53 14.89 -4.93
CA ALA A 173 1.26 14.75 -5.65
C ALA A 173 0.23 13.91 -4.87
N ILE A 174 0.65 12.82 -4.19
CA ILE A 174 -0.23 12.04 -3.32
C ILE A 174 -0.71 12.90 -2.15
N GLN A 175 0.21 13.64 -1.51
CA GLN A 175 -0.11 14.53 -0.39
C GLN A 175 -1.05 15.67 -0.82
N ALA A 176 -0.77 16.34 -1.92
CA ALA A 176 -1.65 17.38 -2.49
C ALA A 176 -3.01 16.80 -2.91
N GLY A 177 -3.06 15.55 -3.33
CA GLY A 177 -4.28 14.78 -3.59
C GLY A 177 -5.05 14.38 -2.31
N GLY A 178 -4.63 14.87 -1.14
CA GLY A 178 -5.35 14.76 0.13
C GLY A 178 -5.10 13.45 0.91
N VAL A 179 -4.03 12.72 0.63
CA VAL A 179 -3.56 11.61 1.47
C VAL A 179 -2.13 11.90 1.92
N PRO A 180 -1.86 12.07 3.22
CA PRO A 180 -0.52 12.33 3.70
C PRO A 180 0.49 11.31 3.15
N CYS A 181 1.61 11.80 2.62
CA CYS A 181 2.66 10.98 2.03
C CYS A 181 4.03 11.60 2.27
N ALA A 182 5.03 10.78 2.55
CA ALA A 182 6.40 11.18 2.78
C ALA A 182 7.40 10.17 2.23
N LEU A 183 8.62 10.61 1.93
CA LEU A 183 9.75 9.71 1.66
C LEU A 183 10.32 9.21 2.98
N SER A 184 10.73 7.94 3.02
CA SER A 184 11.33 7.30 4.18
C SER A 184 12.74 6.79 3.85
N GLU A 185 13.69 7.10 4.72
CA GLU A 185 15.03 6.52 4.72
C GLU A 185 15.10 5.21 5.53
N ALA A 186 14.01 4.89 6.26
CA ALA A 186 13.91 3.72 7.13
C ALA A 186 12.70 2.84 6.76
N ILE A 187 12.40 2.69 5.47
CA ILE A 187 11.22 1.96 4.99
C ILE A 187 11.18 0.50 5.48
N GLU A 188 12.32 -0.12 5.68
CA GLU A 188 12.43 -1.45 6.29
C GLU A 188 11.77 -1.48 7.67
N LYS A 189 12.14 -0.54 8.55
CA LYS A 189 11.58 -0.43 9.90
C LYS A 189 10.08 -0.12 9.86
N ASP A 190 9.67 0.77 8.94
CA ASP A 190 8.26 1.11 8.73
C ASP A 190 7.42 -0.10 8.31
N LEU A 191 7.95 -0.93 7.43
CA LEU A 191 7.29 -2.15 6.98
C LEU A 191 7.20 -3.19 8.11
N TRP A 192 8.28 -3.41 8.86
CA TRP A 192 8.27 -4.33 10.00
C TRP A 192 7.35 -3.86 11.13
N ALA A 193 7.29 -2.55 11.39
CA ALA A 193 6.30 -1.98 12.31
C ALA A 193 4.86 -2.34 11.91
N LYS A 194 4.57 -2.27 10.61
CA LYS A 194 3.25 -2.66 10.10
C LYS A 194 3.03 -4.17 10.14
N VAL A 195 4.05 -4.99 9.87
CA VAL A 195 3.97 -6.45 9.99
C VAL A 195 3.66 -6.83 11.43
N LEU A 196 4.37 -6.28 12.40
CA LEU A 196 4.11 -6.47 13.83
C LEU A 196 2.64 -6.16 14.17
N TYR A 197 2.19 -4.95 13.86
CA TYR A 197 0.82 -4.52 14.14
C TYR A 197 -0.24 -5.45 13.51
N ASN A 198 -0.08 -5.78 12.24
CA ASN A 198 -1.02 -6.63 11.53
C ASN A 198 -1.02 -8.08 12.04
N SER A 199 0.14 -8.61 12.42
CA SER A 199 0.27 -9.99 12.93
C SER A 199 -0.42 -10.18 14.28
N LEU A 200 -0.38 -9.16 15.14
CA LEU A 200 -1.06 -9.21 16.44
C LEU A 200 -2.59 -9.16 16.29
N LEU A 201 -3.08 -8.34 15.37
CA LEU A 201 -4.50 -7.95 15.34
C LEU A 201 -5.32 -8.66 14.27
N ASN A 202 -4.80 -8.76 13.03
CA ASN A 202 -5.65 -9.19 11.92
C ASN A 202 -6.10 -10.66 12.04
N PRO A 203 -5.22 -11.65 12.23
CA PRO A 203 -5.64 -13.04 12.35
C PRO A 203 -6.50 -13.27 13.58
N LEU A 204 -6.08 -12.75 14.73
CA LEU A 204 -6.78 -12.94 15.99
C LEU A 204 -8.17 -12.27 15.97
N GLY A 205 -8.25 -11.02 15.46
CA GLY A 205 -9.52 -10.31 15.31
C GLY A 205 -10.49 -11.03 14.37
N ALA A 206 -10.00 -11.60 13.27
CA ALA A 206 -10.82 -12.39 12.35
C ALA A 206 -11.32 -13.70 12.98
N LEU A 207 -10.48 -14.40 13.74
CA LEU A 207 -10.85 -15.66 14.38
C LEU A 207 -11.87 -15.46 15.51
N VAL A 208 -11.71 -14.40 16.30
CA VAL A 208 -12.59 -14.12 17.45
C VAL A 208 -13.83 -13.32 17.03
N GLY A 209 -13.77 -12.58 15.92
CA GLY A 209 -14.89 -11.79 15.39
C GLY A 209 -15.23 -10.54 16.23
N VAL A 210 -14.20 -9.92 16.85
CA VAL A 210 -14.37 -8.73 17.71
C VAL A 210 -13.48 -7.58 17.22
N PRO A 211 -13.82 -6.31 17.60
CA PRO A 211 -12.96 -5.17 17.36
C PRO A 211 -11.59 -5.30 18.05
N TYR A 212 -10.59 -4.59 17.56
CA TYR A 212 -9.21 -4.69 18.07
C TYR A 212 -9.08 -4.32 19.55
N GLY A 213 -9.82 -3.31 20.03
CA GLY A 213 -9.81 -2.93 21.45
C GLY A 213 -10.18 -4.07 22.37
N ALA A 214 -11.21 -4.85 22.00
CA ALA A 214 -11.66 -6.01 22.77
C ALA A 214 -10.58 -7.10 22.90
N LEU A 215 -9.66 -7.23 21.94
CA LEU A 215 -8.49 -8.13 22.04
C LEU A 215 -7.52 -7.65 23.13
N GLY A 216 -7.34 -6.31 23.25
CA GLY A 216 -6.45 -5.72 24.25
C GLY A 216 -6.98 -5.75 25.69
N GLU A 217 -8.29 -5.99 25.88
CA GLU A 217 -8.92 -6.00 27.21
C GLU A 217 -8.80 -7.35 27.94
N ARG A 218 -8.62 -8.45 27.23
CA ARG A 218 -8.61 -9.81 27.80
C ARG A 218 -7.19 -10.33 27.96
N LYS A 219 -6.91 -10.94 29.12
CA LYS A 219 -5.59 -11.52 29.44
C LYS A 219 -5.18 -12.59 28.44
N GLU A 220 -6.13 -13.42 28.01
CA GLU A 220 -5.88 -14.55 27.11
C GLU A 220 -5.44 -14.06 25.72
N THR A 221 -6.14 -13.07 25.15
CA THR A 221 -5.77 -12.50 23.86
C THR A 221 -4.50 -11.69 23.93
N ARG A 222 -4.26 -10.97 25.05
CA ARG A 222 -2.97 -10.28 25.30
C ARG A 222 -1.80 -11.27 25.30
N ALA A 223 -1.91 -12.38 26.03
CA ALA A 223 -0.85 -13.40 26.07
C ALA A 223 -0.55 -13.98 24.69
N ILE A 224 -1.57 -14.17 23.84
CA ILE A 224 -1.38 -14.61 22.45
C ILE A 224 -0.65 -13.51 21.66
N MET A 225 -1.08 -12.24 21.75
CA MET A 225 -0.44 -11.13 21.04
C MET A 225 1.02 -10.94 21.47
N GLU A 226 1.32 -11.06 22.77
CA GLU A 226 2.69 -11.00 23.31
C GLU A 226 3.56 -12.10 22.70
N SER A 227 3.08 -13.35 22.66
CA SER A 227 3.80 -14.45 22.02
C SER A 227 4.03 -14.23 20.53
N ILE A 228 3.04 -13.67 19.81
CA ILE A 228 3.18 -13.32 18.39
C ILE A 228 4.23 -12.21 18.21
N ALA A 229 4.27 -11.20 19.08
CA ALA A 229 5.29 -10.16 19.03
C ALA A 229 6.69 -10.74 19.19
N GLU A 230 6.90 -11.60 20.21
CA GLU A 230 8.20 -12.27 20.45
C GLU A 230 8.64 -13.10 19.24
N GLU A 231 7.71 -13.87 18.64
CA GLU A 231 8.00 -14.70 17.48
C GLU A 231 8.34 -13.83 16.27
N THR A 232 7.59 -12.76 16.03
CA THR A 232 7.80 -11.84 14.91
C THR A 232 9.17 -11.13 15.03
N PHE A 233 9.53 -10.66 16.22
CA PHE A 233 10.86 -10.08 16.47
C PHE A 233 11.97 -11.09 16.22
N ARG A 234 11.80 -12.35 16.65
CA ARG A 234 12.79 -13.41 16.41
C ARG A 234 12.98 -13.65 14.92
N VAL A 235 11.90 -13.77 14.16
CA VAL A 235 11.94 -13.95 12.69
C VAL A 235 12.63 -12.76 12.03
N MET A 236 12.25 -11.53 12.39
CA MET A 236 12.83 -10.31 11.87
C MET A 236 14.35 -10.25 12.08
N HIS A 237 14.82 -10.51 13.31
CA HIS A 237 16.25 -10.47 13.65
C HIS A 237 17.05 -11.59 12.95
N VAL A 238 16.51 -12.81 12.87
CA VAL A 238 17.17 -13.93 12.15
C VAL A 238 17.27 -13.62 10.65
N ALA A 239 16.30 -12.89 10.11
CA ALA A 239 16.33 -12.43 8.72
C ALA A 239 17.27 -11.22 8.50
N GLY A 240 17.92 -10.69 9.55
CA GLY A 240 18.88 -9.58 9.47
C GLY A 240 18.23 -8.19 9.45
N TYR A 241 16.95 -8.09 9.84
CA TYR A 241 16.21 -6.83 9.84
C TYR A 241 16.02 -6.27 11.24
N SER A 242 15.58 -5.01 11.32
CA SER A 242 15.28 -4.30 12.56
C SER A 242 13.94 -3.55 12.47
N SER A 243 13.42 -3.10 13.60
CA SER A 243 12.25 -2.24 13.68
C SER A 243 12.58 -0.91 14.36
N HIS A 244 11.58 -0.09 14.63
CA HIS A 244 11.73 1.14 15.42
C HIS A 244 11.91 0.87 16.91
N TRP A 245 11.71 -0.35 17.37
CA TRP A 245 11.85 -0.79 18.75
C TRP A 245 12.95 -1.84 18.84
N ASP A 246 13.70 -1.81 19.92
CA ASP A 246 14.82 -2.72 20.14
C ASP A 246 14.40 -4.08 20.73
N SER A 247 13.18 -4.15 21.29
CA SER A 247 12.66 -5.36 21.92
C SER A 247 11.15 -5.53 21.76
N PRO A 248 10.64 -6.79 21.87
CA PRO A 248 9.20 -7.05 21.93
C PRO A 248 8.48 -6.28 23.05
N SER A 249 9.11 -6.16 24.24
CA SER A 249 8.53 -5.45 25.37
C SER A 249 8.32 -3.96 25.07
N GLU A 250 9.33 -3.29 24.53
CA GLU A 250 9.25 -1.88 24.14
C GLU A 250 8.17 -1.63 23.08
N TYR A 251 8.08 -2.55 22.09
CA TYR A 251 7.01 -2.51 21.10
C TYR A 251 5.63 -2.67 21.75
N LEU A 252 5.45 -3.65 22.64
CA LEU A 252 4.18 -3.94 23.30
C LEU A 252 3.72 -2.79 24.19
N ASP A 253 4.62 -2.12 24.89
CA ASP A 253 4.31 -0.91 25.66
C ASP A 253 3.75 0.17 24.74
N THR A 254 4.47 0.47 23.65
CA THR A 254 4.00 1.43 22.62
C THR A 254 2.68 0.96 21.98
N PHE A 255 2.56 -0.34 21.69
CA PHE A 255 1.37 -0.91 21.06
C PHE A 255 0.12 -0.71 21.90
N TYR A 256 0.16 -1.05 23.19
CA TYR A 256 -1.01 -0.94 24.07
C TYR A 256 -1.34 0.50 24.43
N GLU A 257 -0.34 1.37 24.57
CA GLU A 257 -0.53 2.75 24.99
C GLU A 257 -0.89 3.70 23.85
N GLN A 258 -0.34 3.47 22.65
CA GLN A 258 -0.40 4.46 21.57
C GLN A 258 -1.02 3.93 20.27
N LEU A 259 -0.73 2.67 19.87
CA LEU A 259 -1.11 2.17 18.55
C LEU A 259 -2.50 1.52 18.55
N LEU A 260 -2.85 0.79 19.59
CA LEU A 260 -4.13 0.10 19.69
C LEU A 260 -5.32 1.06 19.98
N PRO A 261 -5.24 2.05 20.90
CA PRO A 261 -6.39 2.87 21.26
C PRO A 261 -7.04 3.63 20.09
N PRO A 262 -6.31 4.27 19.18
CA PRO A 262 -6.92 4.98 18.04
C PRO A 262 -7.66 4.06 17.06
N THR A 263 -7.40 2.76 17.12
CA THR A 263 -7.97 1.76 16.21
C THR A 263 -8.86 0.74 16.94
N ALA A 264 -9.21 1.01 18.21
CA ALA A 264 -9.92 0.07 19.07
C ALA A 264 -11.24 -0.42 18.46
N GLU A 265 -11.98 0.46 17.78
CA GLU A 265 -13.26 0.15 17.11
C GLU A 265 -13.10 -0.58 15.76
N HIS A 266 -11.86 -0.74 15.28
CA HIS A 266 -11.61 -1.38 14.00
C HIS A 266 -11.82 -2.88 14.08
N GLN A 267 -12.36 -3.43 13.00
CA GLN A 267 -12.43 -4.86 12.76
C GLN A 267 -11.32 -5.30 11.81
N SER A 268 -11.00 -6.58 11.87
CA SER A 268 -9.99 -7.17 10.99
C SER A 268 -10.37 -7.05 9.51
N SER A 269 -9.41 -6.64 8.69
CA SER A 269 -9.54 -6.65 7.22
C SER A 269 -9.55 -8.08 6.63
N MET A 270 -9.42 -9.11 7.46
CA MET A 270 -9.50 -10.52 7.09
C MET A 270 -10.91 -11.09 7.31
N LEU A 271 -11.85 -10.33 7.90
CA LEU A 271 -13.27 -10.63 7.91
C LEU A 271 -13.88 -10.25 6.56
#